data_4d6f8a2ba0b6b8f0d263630153cb7845
#
_entry.id   4d6f8a2ba0b6b8f0d263630153cb7845
#
_cell.length_a   1.000
_cell.length_b   1.000
_cell.length_c   1.000
_cell.angle_alpha   90.00
_cell.angle_beta   90.00
_cell.angle_gamma   90.00
#
_symmetry.space_group_name_H-M   'P 1'
#
loop_
_entity.id
_entity.type
_entity.pdbx_description
1 polymer ?
#
loop_
_entity_poly.entity_id
_entity_poly.type
_entity_poly.pdbx_seq_one_letter_code
_entity_poly.pdbx_strand_id
1 'polypeptide(L)'
;MSVVTVAALMVLQGIAEVKEGITFCCSLPLDYPGGAILNPRRSPPRLAATSREGTQFFCRPLADYNAQMTDVICDDQVLMSLQYSTQMDSFAHVGSRFDADGDGKAELVFYNGF
;
A
#
# COMPACT_ATOMS: atom_id res chain seq x y z
N MET A 1 22.54 22.30 7.31
CA MET A 1 21.71 21.96 6.11
C MET A 1 20.38 21.43 6.59
N SER A 2 19.26 21.91 6.06
CA SER A 2 17.94 21.37 6.44
C SER A 2 17.73 19.99 5.83
N VAL A 3 16.87 19.18 6.45
CA VAL A 3 16.50 17.84 5.94
C VAL A 3 15.94 17.93 4.51
N VAL A 4 15.17 18.97 4.21
CA VAL A 4 14.63 19.23 2.87
C VAL A 4 15.74 19.44 1.83
N THR A 5 16.81 20.14 2.20
CA THR A 5 17.95 20.37 1.30
C THR A 5 18.69 19.07 0.98
N VAL A 6 18.87 18.19 1.99
CA VAL A 6 19.50 16.86 1.79
C VAL A 6 18.67 16.00 0.87
N ALA A 7 17.34 15.92 1.12
CA ALA A 7 16.44 15.14 0.29
C ALA A 7 16.44 15.59 -1.18
N ALA A 8 16.42 16.91 -1.42
CA ALA A 8 16.47 17.46 -2.78
C ALA A 8 17.77 17.11 -3.50
N LEU A 9 18.93 17.19 -2.82
CA LEU A 9 20.22 16.80 -3.39
C LEU A 9 20.26 15.30 -3.74
N MET A 10 19.74 14.43 -2.88
CA MET A 10 19.67 13.00 -3.15
C MET A 10 18.80 12.67 -4.37
N VAL A 11 17.69 13.38 -4.54
CA VAL A 11 16.82 13.21 -5.73
C VAL A 11 17.57 13.63 -7.00
N LEU A 12 18.25 14.77 -7.00
CA LEU A 12 19.03 15.23 -8.16
C LEU A 12 20.18 14.29 -8.50
N GLN A 13 20.86 13.74 -7.49
CA GLN A 13 21.90 12.74 -7.70
C GLN A 13 21.31 11.45 -8.30
N GLY A 14 20.16 10.97 -7.80
CA GLY A 14 19.48 9.80 -8.34
C GLY A 14 19.05 9.99 -9.80
N ILE A 15 18.51 11.17 -10.16
CA ILE A 15 18.14 11.48 -11.54
C ILE A 15 19.37 11.51 -12.46
N ALA A 16 20.51 11.96 -11.98
CA ALA A 16 21.74 12.00 -12.77
C ALA A 16 22.27 10.61 -13.18
N GLU A 17 21.84 9.55 -12.49
CA GLU A 17 22.16 8.15 -12.83
C GLU A 17 21.35 7.61 -14.00
N VAL A 18 20.23 8.25 -14.36
CA VAL A 18 19.41 7.84 -15.51
C VAL A 18 20.12 8.21 -16.80
N LYS A 19 20.55 7.20 -17.56
CA LYS A 19 21.33 7.40 -18.81
C LYS A 19 20.52 7.03 -20.07
N GLU A 20 19.65 6.04 -19.99
CA GLU A 20 19.01 5.45 -21.17
C GLU A 20 17.49 5.52 -21.13
N GLY A 21 16.88 6.02 -20.05
CA GLY A 21 15.43 6.09 -19.91
C GLY A 21 14.73 4.73 -19.85
N ILE A 22 15.46 3.65 -19.57
CA ILE A 22 14.91 2.30 -19.42
C ILE A 22 14.35 2.15 -18.00
N THR A 23 13.15 1.60 -17.91
CA THR A 23 12.50 1.31 -16.62
C THR A 23 12.44 -0.19 -16.37
N PHE A 24 12.63 -0.58 -15.12
CA PHE A 24 12.54 -1.96 -14.67
C PHE A 24 11.47 -2.09 -13.59
N CYS A 25 10.58 -3.06 -13.73
CA CYS A 25 9.68 -3.43 -12.65
C CYS A 25 10.42 -4.36 -11.68
N CYS A 26 10.75 -3.83 -10.50
CA CYS A 26 11.42 -4.61 -9.43
C CYS A 26 10.41 -5.29 -8.50
N SER A 27 9.11 -5.14 -8.75
CA SER A 27 8.06 -5.74 -7.94
C SER A 27 7.66 -7.09 -8.47
N LEU A 28 7.46 -8.05 -7.58
CA LEU A 28 6.79 -9.30 -7.88
C LEU A 28 5.28 -9.06 -8.03
N PRO A 29 4.53 -9.96 -8.69
CA PRO A 29 3.08 -9.92 -8.67
C PRO A 29 2.53 -9.86 -7.25
N LEU A 30 1.44 -9.12 -7.04
CA LEU A 30 0.88 -8.90 -5.70
C LEU A 30 0.41 -10.19 -5.02
N ASP A 31 0.04 -11.19 -5.78
CA ASP A 31 -0.41 -12.51 -5.31
C ASP A 31 0.73 -13.53 -5.12
N TYR A 32 1.97 -13.15 -5.40
CA TYR A 32 3.14 -14.02 -5.16
C TYR A 32 3.57 -13.94 -3.68
N PRO A 33 3.88 -15.07 -3.03
CA PRO A 33 4.12 -16.42 -3.57
C PRO A 33 2.87 -17.31 -3.66
N GLY A 34 1.69 -16.82 -3.40
CA GLY A 34 0.45 -17.58 -3.30
C GLY A 34 0.23 -18.21 -1.93
N GLY A 35 -1.03 -18.31 -1.48
CA GLY A 35 -1.39 -18.86 -0.17
C GLY A 35 -0.75 -18.14 1.02
N ALA A 36 -0.72 -18.77 2.18
CA ALA A 36 -0.12 -18.25 3.41
C ALA A 36 1.20 -18.97 3.75
N ILE A 37 2.06 -19.16 2.74
CA ILE A 37 3.26 -20.04 2.83
C ILE A 37 4.35 -19.40 3.68
N LEU A 38 4.69 -18.13 3.42
CA LEU A 38 5.79 -17.45 4.10
C LEU A 38 5.40 -16.96 5.49
N ASN A 39 4.17 -16.51 5.64
CA ASN A 39 3.63 -16.04 6.91
C ASN A 39 2.14 -16.36 6.99
N PRO A 40 1.72 -17.26 7.89
CA PRO A 40 0.31 -17.70 7.97
C PRO A 40 -0.66 -16.59 8.38
N ARG A 41 -0.17 -15.46 8.89
CA ARG A 41 -0.99 -14.28 9.23
C ARG A 41 -1.29 -13.39 8.03
N ARG A 42 -0.64 -13.63 6.88
CA ARG A 42 -0.76 -12.80 5.68
C ARG A 42 -1.49 -13.55 4.59
N SER A 43 -2.50 -12.93 4.02
CA SER A 43 -3.29 -13.51 2.95
C SER A 43 -2.98 -12.86 1.61
N PRO A 44 -3.07 -13.61 0.50
CA PRO A 44 -2.99 -13.04 -0.83
C PRO A 44 -4.11 -12.04 -1.07
N PRO A 45 -3.95 -11.10 -2.02
CA PRO A 45 -4.98 -10.16 -2.39
C PRO A 45 -6.27 -10.87 -2.83
N ARG A 46 -7.39 -10.28 -2.45
CA ARG A 46 -8.72 -10.71 -2.88
C ARG A 46 -9.41 -9.55 -3.57
N LEU A 47 -9.78 -9.74 -4.82
CA LEU A 47 -10.59 -8.79 -5.56
C LEU A 47 -12.07 -8.98 -5.22
N ALA A 48 -12.79 -7.87 -5.13
CA ALA A 48 -14.23 -7.85 -4.94
C ALA A 48 -14.81 -6.64 -5.68
N ALA A 49 -16.06 -6.75 -6.12
CA ALA A 49 -16.78 -5.59 -6.64
C ALA A 49 -16.95 -4.54 -5.53
N THR A 50 -16.77 -3.26 -5.86
CA THR A 50 -17.13 -2.17 -4.95
C THR A 50 -18.65 -2.19 -4.73
N SER A 51 -19.07 -2.06 -3.47
CA SER A 51 -20.48 -2.03 -3.11
C SER A 51 -20.76 -0.97 -2.06
N ARG A 52 -21.95 -0.34 -2.15
CA ARG A 52 -22.46 0.58 -1.16
C ARG A 52 -23.96 0.37 -0.98
N GLU A 53 -24.40 0.25 0.26
CA GLU A 53 -25.82 0.10 0.61
C GLU A 53 -26.52 -1.02 -0.16
N GLY A 54 -25.81 -2.16 -0.37
CA GLY A 54 -26.33 -3.32 -1.10
C GLY A 54 -26.27 -3.22 -2.63
N THR A 55 -25.84 -2.08 -3.16
CA THR A 55 -25.65 -1.88 -4.61
C THR A 55 -24.22 -2.18 -5.00
N GLN A 56 -24.01 -3.09 -5.96
CA GLN A 56 -22.71 -3.37 -6.56
C GLN A 56 -22.46 -2.45 -7.75
N PHE A 57 -21.21 -1.96 -7.86
CA PHE A 57 -20.75 -1.09 -8.93
C PHE A 57 -19.85 -1.85 -9.92
N PHE A 58 -20.20 -3.08 -10.23
CA PHE A 58 -19.48 -3.91 -11.19
C PHE A 58 -20.42 -4.37 -12.30
N CYS A 59 -20.05 -4.12 -13.55
CA CYS A 59 -20.90 -4.30 -14.73
C CYS A 59 -22.26 -3.57 -14.59
N ARG A 60 -22.25 -2.37 -14.00
CA ARG A 60 -23.47 -1.62 -13.73
C ARG A 60 -23.79 -0.66 -14.89
N PRO A 61 -24.93 -0.81 -15.57
CA PRO A 61 -25.36 0.14 -16.57
C PRO A 61 -25.68 1.51 -15.98
N LEU A 62 -25.16 2.59 -16.58
CA LEU A 62 -25.53 3.96 -16.20
C LEU A 62 -26.95 4.33 -16.67
N ALA A 63 -27.56 3.52 -17.52
CA ALA A 63 -28.98 3.61 -17.86
C ALA A 63 -29.90 3.55 -16.62
N ASP A 64 -29.45 2.93 -15.52
CA ASP A 64 -30.16 2.92 -14.22
C ASP A 64 -30.31 4.32 -13.60
N TYR A 65 -29.43 5.26 -13.95
CA TYR A 65 -29.47 6.64 -13.51
C TYR A 65 -30.13 7.56 -14.54
N ASN A 66 -29.84 7.33 -15.82
CA ASN A 66 -30.41 8.07 -16.93
C ASN A 66 -30.49 7.15 -18.15
N ALA A 67 -31.70 6.88 -18.62
CA ALA A 67 -31.98 5.97 -19.73
C ALA A 67 -31.26 6.32 -21.05
N GLN A 68 -30.73 7.54 -21.19
CA GLN A 68 -29.96 7.96 -22.37
C GLN A 68 -28.47 7.60 -22.28
N MET A 69 -27.99 7.18 -21.11
CA MET A 69 -26.61 6.74 -20.94
C MET A 69 -26.45 5.28 -21.42
N THR A 70 -25.43 5.06 -22.23
CA THR A 70 -25.11 3.73 -22.78
C THR A 70 -23.90 3.08 -22.09
N ASP A 71 -23.23 3.82 -21.20
CA ASP A 71 -22.02 3.37 -20.51
C ASP A 71 -22.33 2.32 -19.45
N VAL A 72 -21.34 1.49 -19.19
CA VAL A 72 -21.33 0.49 -18.11
C VAL A 72 -20.09 0.73 -17.26
N ILE A 73 -20.24 0.83 -15.96
CA ILE A 73 -19.12 1.00 -15.02
C ILE A 73 -18.76 -0.30 -14.33
N CYS A 74 -17.47 -0.45 -14.06
CA CYS A 74 -16.92 -1.54 -13.26
C CYS A 74 -15.93 -0.94 -12.26
N ASP A 75 -16.35 -0.88 -10.98
CA ASP A 75 -15.49 -0.50 -9.89
C ASP A 75 -15.16 -1.73 -9.05
N ASP A 76 -13.88 -1.93 -8.79
CA ASP A 76 -13.38 -3.02 -7.98
C ASP A 76 -12.50 -2.51 -6.84
N GLN A 77 -12.34 -3.35 -5.85
CA GLN A 77 -11.51 -3.11 -4.68
C GLN A 77 -10.65 -4.33 -4.39
N VAL A 78 -9.53 -4.12 -3.72
CA VAL A 78 -8.65 -5.19 -3.25
C VAL A 78 -8.54 -5.18 -1.74
N LEU A 79 -8.73 -6.34 -1.11
CA LEU A 79 -8.37 -6.60 0.29
C LEU A 79 -7.09 -7.41 0.30
N MET A 80 -6.04 -6.87 0.93
CA MET A 80 -4.74 -7.54 0.99
C MET A 80 -3.98 -7.20 2.28
N SER A 81 -3.09 -8.11 2.68
CA SER A 81 -2.05 -7.78 3.65
C SER A 81 -0.95 -6.99 2.94
N LEU A 82 -0.66 -5.77 3.40
CA LEU A 82 0.31 -4.89 2.71
C LEU A 82 1.72 -5.48 2.65
N GLN A 83 2.09 -6.32 3.62
CA GLN A 83 3.38 -7.01 3.69
C GLN A 83 3.33 -8.42 3.05
N TYR A 84 2.48 -8.64 2.04
CA TYR A 84 2.32 -9.96 1.41
C TYR A 84 3.35 -10.21 0.32
N SER A 85 3.48 -9.32 -0.64
CA SER A 85 4.44 -9.40 -1.74
C SER A 85 5.52 -8.31 -1.59
N THR A 86 6.08 -7.81 -2.70
CA THR A 86 7.07 -6.73 -2.67
C THR A 86 6.46 -5.46 -2.10
N GLN A 87 7.06 -4.92 -1.05
CA GLN A 87 6.61 -3.70 -0.38
C GLN A 87 7.78 -2.90 0.17
N MET A 88 7.51 -1.66 0.52
CA MET A 88 8.36 -0.82 1.35
C MET A 88 7.72 -0.71 2.74
N ASP A 89 8.37 -1.29 3.74
CA ASP A 89 7.89 -1.19 5.11
C ASP A 89 8.09 0.22 5.69
N SER A 90 7.08 0.71 6.37
CA SER A 90 7.20 1.89 7.22
C SER A 90 7.98 1.56 8.49
N PHE A 91 8.72 2.52 9.04
CA PHE A 91 9.37 2.39 10.34
C PHE A 91 8.39 2.16 11.49
N ALA A 92 7.10 2.43 11.29
CA ALA A 92 6.05 2.16 12.27
C ALA A 92 5.60 0.68 12.32
N HIS A 93 6.12 -0.20 11.45
CA HIS A 93 5.74 -1.62 11.44
C HIS A 93 6.45 -2.46 12.48
N VAL A 94 7.54 -1.96 13.07
CA VAL A 94 8.28 -2.63 14.15
C VAL A 94 8.55 -1.62 15.25
N GLY A 95 8.10 -1.95 16.44
CA GLY A 95 8.36 -1.17 17.64
C GLY A 95 9.14 -1.97 18.66
N SER A 96 9.47 -1.32 19.78
CA SER A 96 10.11 -1.93 20.93
C SER A 96 9.27 -1.68 22.19
N ARG A 97 9.42 -2.55 23.18
CA ARG A 97 8.78 -2.36 24.48
C ARG A 97 9.84 -2.03 25.50
N PHE A 98 9.82 -0.80 26.01
CA PHE A 98 10.73 -0.34 27.05
C PHE A 98 10.11 0.88 27.76
N ASP A 99 10.68 1.23 28.92
CA ASP A 99 10.34 2.43 29.68
C ASP A 99 10.96 3.65 28.96
N ALA A 100 10.14 4.37 28.21
CA ALA A 100 10.57 5.47 27.35
C ALA A 100 10.61 6.81 28.08
N ASP A 101 9.80 7.00 29.12
CA ASP A 101 9.69 8.25 29.87
C ASP A 101 10.32 8.18 31.25
N GLY A 102 10.78 7.00 31.71
CA GLY A 102 11.46 6.80 32.98
C GLY A 102 10.52 6.66 34.20
N ASP A 103 9.24 6.30 33.98
CA ASP A 103 8.27 6.13 35.05
C ASP A 103 8.30 4.73 35.71
N GLY A 104 9.15 3.82 35.20
CA GLY A 104 9.31 2.45 35.67
C GLY A 104 8.36 1.47 35.03
N LYS A 105 7.59 1.86 34.02
CA LYS A 105 6.69 1.00 33.25
C LYS A 105 7.14 0.97 31.79
N ALA A 106 6.96 -0.17 31.14
CA ALA A 106 7.36 -0.35 29.74
C ALA A 106 6.17 -0.08 28.81
N GLU A 107 6.33 0.89 27.90
CA GLU A 107 5.39 1.22 26.83
C GLU A 107 5.75 0.51 25.52
N LEU A 108 4.78 0.47 24.59
CA LEU A 108 5.02 0.10 23.20
C LEU A 108 5.43 1.36 22.43
N VAL A 109 6.67 1.40 21.98
CA VAL A 109 7.25 2.57 21.31
C VAL A 109 7.58 2.22 19.86
N PHE A 110 7.04 3.01 18.94
CA PHE A 110 7.32 2.92 17.51
C PHE A 110 8.10 4.17 17.06
N TYR A 111 8.51 4.17 15.79
CA TYR A 111 9.20 5.32 15.21
C TYR A 111 8.39 6.60 15.38
N ASN A 112 9.05 7.67 15.81
CA ASN A 112 8.46 8.97 16.18
C ASN A 112 7.45 8.93 17.35
N GLY A 113 7.50 7.92 18.22
CA GLY A 113 6.65 7.87 19.43
C GLY A 113 5.19 7.48 19.19
N PHE A 114 4.90 6.82 18.05
CA PHE A 114 3.59 6.24 17.76
C PHE A 114 3.46 4.83 18.32
#